data_1a6f762b40dda74e6c117d6df9e21798
#
_entry.id   1a6f762b40dda74e6c117d6df9e21798
#
_cell.length_a   1.000
_cell.length_b   1.000
_cell.length_c   1.000
_cell.angle_alpha   90.00
_cell.angle_beta   90.00
_cell.angle_gamma   90.00
#
_symmetry.space_group_name_H-M   'P 1'
#
loop_
_entity.id
_entity.type
_entity.pdbx_description
1 polymer ?
#
loop_
_entity_poly.entity_id
_entity_poly.type
_entity_poly.pdbx_seq_one_letter_code
_entity_poly.pdbx_strand_id
1 'polypeptide(L)'
;MQPAVHRIKVFPFRLSGPQPAYLLLKPDQGIEALWGPAQSTLGFGDQMEDAARRTMVEEVGGLTPGSLVDLQWASRFQLPDELVIEWCYGFKYDADPDPAVLQSHWAQARWAGFAEAFESLEMQADRTAMMRLHALISAA
;
A
#
# COMPACT_ATOMS: atom_id res chain seq x y z
N MET A 1 -5.02 8.19 28.93
CA MET A 1 -4.16 8.21 27.74
C MET A 1 -4.64 7.15 26.79
N GLN A 2 -4.90 7.53 25.55
CA GLN A 2 -5.38 6.61 24.54
C GLN A 2 -4.21 5.91 23.86
N PRO A 3 -4.26 4.57 23.71
CA PRO A 3 -3.20 3.88 22.98
C PRO A 3 -3.22 4.26 21.51
N ALA A 4 -2.05 4.29 20.92
CA ALA A 4 -1.90 4.52 19.48
C ALA A 4 -1.52 3.20 18.82
N VAL A 5 -2.26 2.85 17.76
CA VAL A 5 -1.93 1.70 16.91
C VAL A 5 -1.28 2.24 15.65
N HIS A 6 -0.11 1.69 15.33
CA HIS A 6 0.62 2.09 14.13
C HIS A 6 0.48 1.01 13.07
N ARG A 7 0.16 1.43 11.86
CA ARG A 7 0.06 0.56 10.70
C ARG A 7 0.96 1.05 9.59
N ILE A 8 1.36 0.12 8.74
CA ILE A 8 2.11 0.40 7.53
C ILE A 8 1.18 0.12 6.35
N LYS A 9 1.10 1.08 5.43
CA LYS A 9 0.41 0.91 4.14
C LYS A 9 1.43 1.05 3.04
N VAL A 10 1.43 0.11 2.10
CA VAL A 10 2.39 0.13 0.99
C VAL A 10 1.64 0.04 -0.32
N PHE A 11 1.90 1.00 -1.20
CA PHE A 11 1.26 1.11 -2.51
C PHE A 11 2.23 0.59 -3.58
N PRO A 12 2.03 -0.64 -4.09
CA PRO A 12 2.92 -1.18 -5.11
C PRO A 12 2.70 -0.47 -6.45
N PHE A 13 3.78 -0.19 -7.16
CA PHE A 13 3.69 0.43 -8.46
C PHE A 13 4.81 -0.07 -9.37
N ARG A 14 4.67 0.19 -10.67
CA ARG A 14 5.71 -0.11 -11.65
C ARG A 14 5.79 1.01 -12.70
N LEU A 15 6.97 1.15 -13.28
CA LEU A 15 7.25 2.17 -14.28
C LEU A 15 7.53 1.57 -15.65
N SER A 16 6.89 0.45 -15.98
CA SER A 16 7.06 -0.23 -17.26
C SER A 16 6.14 0.41 -18.30
N GLY A 17 6.60 1.47 -18.95
CA GLY A 17 5.80 2.17 -19.94
C GLY A 17 5.84 3.66 -19.71
N PRO A 18 5.12 4.44 -20.56
CA PRO A 18 5.14 5.90 -20.45
C PRO A 18 4.44 6.43 -19.21
N GLN A 19 3.55 5.63 -18.62
CA GLN A 19 2.82 6.03 -17.43
C GLN A 19 3.00 5.00 -16.32
N PRO A 20 3.08 5.45 -15.06
CA PRO A 20 3.12 4.52 -13.94
C PRO A 20 1.84 3.69 -13.86
N ALA A 21 1.97 2.45 -13.41
CA ALA A 21 0.82 1.61 -13.08
C ALA A 21 0.86 1.27 -11.60
N TYR A 22 -0.31 1.22 -10.98
CA TYR A 22 -0.47 0.97 -9.56
C TYR A 22 -1.20 -0.33 -9.35
N LEU A 23 -0.74 -1.13 -8.40
CA LEU A 23 -1.39 -2.39 -8.07
C LEU A 23 -2.46 -2.16 -7.01
N LEU A 24 -3.70 -2.40 -7.38
CA LEU A 24 -4.83 -2.32 -6.47
C LEU A 24 -5.14 -3.70 -5.94
N LEU A 25 -5.40 -3.79 -4.64
CA LEU A 25 -5.62 -5.04 -3.95
C LEU A 25 -6.97 -5.00 -3.25
N LYS A 26 -7.69 -6.12 -3.32
CA LYS A 26 -9.00 -6.24 -2.66
C LYS A 26 -8.96 -7.46 -1.74
N PRO A 27 -9.20 -7.27 -0.44
CA PRO A 27 -9.16 -8.38 0.52
C PRO A 27 -10.22 -9.43 0.23
N ASP A 28 -9.95 -10.68 0.64
CA ASP A 28 -10.88 -11.78 0.50
C ASP A 28 -11.85 -11.82 1.70
N GLN A 29 -12.43 -10.66 2.03
CA GLN A 29 -13.36 -10.60 3.16
C GLN A 29 -14.45 -9.57 2.92
N GLY A 30 -15.69 -10.01 3.16
CA GLY A 30 -16.81 -9.12 3.33
C GLY A 30 -17.38 -8.55 2.07
N ILE A 31 -18.65 -8.18 2.20
CA ILE A 31 -19.44 -7.58 1.13
C ILE A 31 -18.96 -6.15 0.84
N GLU A 32 -18.23 -5.57 1.79
CA GLU A 32 -17.75 -4.18 1.70
C GLU A 32 -16.25 -4.09 1.52
N ALA A 33 -15.65 -5.12 0.90
CA ALA A 33 -14.22 -5.07 0.62
C ALA A 33 -13.91 -3.97 -0.39
N LEU A 34 -12.97 -3.10 -0.04
CA LEU A 34 -12.59 -1.96 -0.85
C LEU A 34 -11.23 -2.21 -1.51
N TRP A 35 -11.02 -1.62 -2.68
CA TRP A 35 -9.69 -1.57 -3.28
C TRP A 35 -8.77 -0.74 -2.40
N GLY A 36 -7.53 -1.20 -2.21
CA GLY A 36 -6.57 -0.48 -1.40
C GLY A 36 -5.16 -1.01 -1.55
N PRO A 37 -4.25 -0.52 -0.71
CA PRO A 37 -2.86 -0.98 -0.68
C PRO A 37 -2.69 -2.23 0.16
N ALA A 38 -1.48 -2.79 0.16
CA ALA A 38 -1.08 -3.77 1.15
C ALA A 38 -0.87 -3.07 2.49
N GLN A 39 -1.16 -3.77 3.59
CA GLN A 39 -1.05 -3.17 4.91
C GLN A 39 -0.75 -4.21 5.97
N SER A 40 -0.10 -3.75 7.04
CA SER A 40 0.18 -4.59 8.21
C SER A 40 0.27 -3.71 9.45
N THR A 41 0.19 -4.36 10.61
CA THR A 41 0.39 -3.68 11.89
C THR A 41 1.88 -3.56 12.17
N LEU A 42 2.30 -2.38 12.61
CA LEU A 42 3.68 -2.15 13.04
C LEU A 42 3.79 -2.59 14.49
N GLY A 43 4.66 -3.56 14.76
CA GLY A 43 4.88 -4.06 16.10
C GLY A 43 5.86 -3.21 16.89
N PHE A 44 5.86 -3.40 18.18
CA PHE A 44 6.81 -2.72 19.06
C PHE A 44 8.25 -3.11 18.68
N GLY A 45 9.10 -2.13 18.49
CA GLY A 45 10.49 -2.38 18.10
C GLY A 45 10.72 -2.58 16.62
N ASP A 46 9.66 -2.63 15.79
CA ASP A 46 9.81 -2.76 14.36
C ASP A 46 10.35 -1.48 13.74
N GLN A 47 11.25 -1.64 12.76
CA GLN A 47 11.65 -0.55 11.89
C GLN A 47 10.61 -0.41 10.79
N MET A 48 10.16 0.82 10.53
CA MET A 48 9.08 1.04 9.56
C MET A 48 9.44 0.55 8.15
N GLU A 49 10.64 0.83 7.69
CA GLU A 49 11.04 0.39 6.35
C GLU A 49 11.14 -1.12 6.23
N ASP A 50 11.67 -1.77 7.26
CA ASP A 50 11.73 -3.23 7.29
C ASP A 50 10.35 -3.85 7.30
N ALA A 51 9.42 -3.26 8.06
CA ALA A 51 8.04 -3.72 8.09
C ALA A 51 7.37 -3.53 6.73
N ALA A 52 7.64 -2.43 6.04
CA ALA A 52 7.09 -2.18 4.71
C ALA A 52 7.58 -3.22 3.70
N ARG A 53 8.87 -3.53 3.71
CA ARG A 53 9.43 -4.55 2.81
C ARG A 53 8.89 -5.94 3.13
N ARG A 54 8.79 -6.27 4.40
CA ARG A 54 8.21 -7.55 4.85
C ARG A 54 6.77 -7.68 4.38
N THR A 55 6.00 -6.63 4.49
CA THR A 55 4.61 -6.61 4.02
C THR A 55 4.54 -6.95 2.54
N MET A 56 5.42 -6.40 1.72
CA MET A 56 5.45 -6.70 0.30
C MET A 56 5.80 -8.15 0.02
N VAL A 57 6.80 -8.68 0.72
CA VAL A 57 7.22 -10.08 0.55
C VAL A 57 6.08 -11.03 0.92
N GLU A 58 5.41 -10.77 2.04
CA GLU A 58 4.40 -11.66 2.57
C GLU A 58 3.06 -11.58 1.84
N GLU A 59 2.67 -10.40 1.40
CA GLU A 59 1.33 -10.20 0.86
C GLU A 59 1.26 -10.06 -0.65
N VAL A 60 2.34 -9.66 -1.30
CA VAL A 60 2.35 -9.43 -2.74
C VAL A 60 3.35 -10.36 -3.43
N GLY A 61 4.44 -10.68 -2.76
CA GLY A 61 5.48 -11.51 -3.32
C GLY A 61 6.36 -10.73 -4.28
N GLY A 62 7.25 -11.46 -4.95
CA GLY A 62 8.25 -10.85 -5.80
C GLY A 62 9.57 -10.76 -5.06
N LEU A 63 10.56 -11.47 -5.59
CA LEU A 63 11.85 -11.61 -4.90
C LEU A 63 12.88 -10.59 -5.35
N THR A 64 12.56 -9.73 -6.30
CA THR A 64 13.47 -8.68 -6.71
C THR A 64 13.49 -7.57 -5.68
N PRO A 65 14.67 -7.10 -5.29
CA PRO A 65 14.73 -5.95 -4.40
C PRO A 65 14.13 -4.74 -5.12
N GLY A 66 12.95 -4.36 -4.68
CA GLY A 66 12.31 -3.16 -5.17
C GLY A 66 12.79 -1.94 -4.42
N SER A 67 12.48 -0.78 -4.95
CA SER A 67 12.77 0.49 -4.31
C SER A 67 11.60 0.92 -3.44
N LEU A 68 11.88 1.15 -2.18
CA LEU A 68 10.89 1.68 -1.25
C LEU A 68 10.89 3.20 -1.34
N VAL A 69 9.71 3.77 -1.44
CA VAL A 69 9.53 5.22 -1.49
C VAL A 69 8.79 5.66 -0.22
N ASP A 70 9.45 6.45 0.61
CA ASP A 70 8.82 7.00 1.80
C ASP A 70 7.98 8.20 1.37
N LEU A 71 6.66 8.13 1.59
CA LEU A 71 5.78 9.22 1.23
C LEU A 71 5.88 10.39 2.21
N GLN A 72 6.57 10.20 3.32
CA GLN A 72 6.72 11.21 4.38
C GLN A 72 5.35 11.75 4.81
N TRP A 73 4.40 10.84 4.92
CA TRP A 73 3.02 11.19 5.26
C TRP A 73 2.37 10.04 6.01
N ALA A 74 1.58 10.40 7.00
CA ALA A 74 0.80 9.43 7.75
C ALA A 74 -0.61 9.97 7.92
N SER A 75 -1.60 9.09 7.76
CA SER A 75 -2.97 9.44 8.09
C SER A 75 -3.27 9.07 9.54
N ARG A 76 -4.18 9.80 10.14
CA ARG A 76 -4.62 9.55 11.51
C ARG A 76 -6.12 9.52 11.55
N PHE A 77 -6.66 8.57 12.30
CA PHE A 77 -8.08 8.58 12.57
C PHE A 77 -8.35 8.03 13.96
N GLN A 78 -9.39 8.58 14.57
CA GLN A 78 -9.74 8.29 15.94
C GLN A 78 -10.86 7.26 15.97
N LEU A 79 -10.61 6.13 16.62
CA LEU A 79 -11.64 5.17 16.98
C LEU A 79 -12.05 5.39 18.43
N PRO A 80 -13.18 4.81 18.88
CA PRO A 80 -13.61 5.01 20.27
C PRO A 80 -12.54 4.65 21.29
N ASP A 81 -11.78 3.59 21.04
CA ASP A 81 -10.84 3.06 22.02
C ASP A 81 -9.37 3.29 21.67
N GLU A 82 -9.07 3.81 20.47
CA GLU A 82 -7.69 3.93 20.06
C GLU A 82 -7.51 4.97 18.95
N LEU A 83 -6.29 5.48 18.85
CA LEU A 83 -5.86 6.32 17.74
C LEU A 83 -5.10 5.44 16.75
N VAL A 84 -5.47 5.47 15.48
CA VAL A 84 -4.77 4.71 14.44
C VAL A 84 -3.94 5.67 13.60
N ILE A 85 -2.66 5.36 13.47
CA ILE A 85 -1.72 6.12 12.63
C ILE A 85 -1.23 5.19 11.52
N GLU A 86 -1.43 5.58 10.27
CA GLU A 86 -1.08 4.78 9.10
C GLU A 86 0.04 5.45 8.33
N TRP A 87 1.23 4.84 8.37
CA TRP A 87 2.43 5.33 7.69
C TRP A 87 2.46 4.78 6.27
N CYS A 88 2.61 5.66 5.29
CA CYS A 88 2.41 5.30 3.89
C CYS A 88 3.72 5.27 3.12
N TYR A 89 3.88 4.22 2.32
CA TYR A 89 5.05 3.99 1.46
C TYR A 89 4.58 3.57 0.07
N GLY A 90 5.41 3.82 -0.93
CA GLY A 90 5.31 3.19 -2.22
C GLY A 90 6.38 2.12 -2.35
N PHE A 91 6.13 1.10 -3.20
CA PHE A 91 7.12 0.07 -3.49
C PHE A 91 7.16 -0.18 -4.98
N LYS A 92 8.33 0.08 -5.57
CA LYS A 92 8.52 -0.07 -7.02
C LYS A 92 8.88 -1.51 -7.35
N TYR A 93 8.08 -2.11 -8.23
CA TYR A 93 8.34 -3.43 -8.76
C TYR A 93 9.10 -3.33 -10.08
N ASP A 94 10.18 -4.09 -10.18
CA ASP A 94 10.94 -4.26 -11.43
C ASP A 94 10.56 -5.54 -12.14
N ALA A 95 9.79 -6.40 -11.46
CA ALA A 95 9.27 -7.67 -11.98
C ALA A 95 7.83 -7.82 -11.52
N ASP A 96 7.15 -8.85 -12.02
CA ASP A 96 5.78 -9.10 -11.63
C ASP A 96 5.70 -9.66 -10.20
N PRO A 97 4.64 -9.33 -9.46
CA PRO A 97 4.36 -9.98 -8.17
C PRO A 97 4.16 -11.49 -8.35
N ASP A 98 4.32 -12.22 -7.25
CA ASP A 98 4.11 -13.67 -7.25
C ASP A 98 2.61 -13.99 -7.28
N PRO A 99 2.09 -14.62 -8.35
CA PRO A 99 0.66 -14.92 -8.44
C PRO A 99 0.16 -15.81 -7.31
N ALA A 100 0.97 -16.74 -6.84
CA ALA A 100 0.57 -17.65 -5.76
C ALA A 100 0.37 -16.89 -4.46
N VAL A 101 1.26 -15.94 -4.15
CA VAL A 101 1.13 -15.11 -2.97
C VAL A 101 -0.10 -14.20 -3.08
N LEU A 102 -0.29 -13.57 -4.24
CA LEU A 102 -1.47 -12.72 -4.44
C LEU A 102 -2.77 -13.50 -4.26
N GLN A 103 -2.85 -14.69 -4.84
CA GLN A 103 -4.06 -15.51 -4.75
C GLN A 103 -4.36 -15.98 -3.32
N SER A 104 -3.32 -16.16 -2.51
CA SER A 104 -3.51 -16.64 -1.14
C SER A 104 -3.92 -15.53 -0.18
N HIS A 105 -3.68 -14.27 -0.52
CA HIS A 105 -3.95 -13.14 0.37
C HIS A 105 -5.09 -12.23 -0.10
N TRP A 106 -5.39 -12.21 -1.41
CA TRP A 106 -6.31 -11.22 -1.96
C TRP A 106 -7.36 -11.87 -2.84
N ALA A 107 -8.59 -11.37 -2.75
CA ALA A 107 -9.67 -11.81 -3.64
C ALA A 107 -9.40 -11.34 -5.06
N GLN A 108 -8.89 -10.13 -5.22
CA GLN A 108 -8.58 -9.55 -6.51
C GLN A 108 -7.34 -8.68 -6.44
N ALA A 109 -6.59 -8.64 -7.53
CA ALA A 109 -5.47 -7.74 -7.71
C ALA A 109 -5.50 -7.22 -9.13
N ARG A 110 -5.25 -5.92 -9.33
CA ARG A 110 -5.37 -5.32 -10.65
C ARG A 110 -4.37 -4.16 -10.80
N TRP A 111 -3.66 -4.15 -11.91
CA TRP A 111 -2.84 -3.01 -12.30
C TRP A 111 -3.71 -1.95 -12.96
N ALA A 112 -3.51 -0.70 -12.60
CA ALA A 112 -4.29 0.40 -13.15
C ALA A 112 -3.42 1.65 -13.27
N GLY A 113 -3.72 2.49 -14.25
CA GLY A 113 -3.11 3.81 -14.35
C GLY A 113 -3.61 4.71 -13.24
N PHE A 114 -3.01 5.90 -13.12
CA PHE A 114 -3.31 6.77 -11.99
C PHE A 114 -4.79 7.15 -11.88
N ALA A 115 -5.40 7.60 -12.98
CA ALA A 115 -6.79 8.06 -12.94
C ALA A 115 -7.74 6.95 -12.49
N GLU A 116 -7.58 5.75 -13.06
CA GLU A 116 -8.42 4.61 -12.70
C GLU A 116 -8.15 4.15 -11.26
N ALA A 117 -6.88 4.12 -10.87
CA ALA A 117 -6.52 3.73 -9.50
C ALA A 117 -7.12 4.71 -8.50
N PHE A 118 -6.98 6.00 -8.75
CA PHE A 118 -7.51 7.04 -7.88
C PHE A 118 -9.03 6.91 -7.72
N GLU A 119 -9.74 6.70 -8.82
CA GLU A 119 -11.19 6.55 -8.79
C GLU A 119 -11.63 5.27 -8.07
N SER A 120 -10.83 4.21 -8.17
CA SER A 120 -11.17 2.93 -7.54
C SER A 120 -10.98 2.95 -6.03
N LEU A 121 -10.10 3.80 -5.52
CA LEU A 121 -9.88 3.94 -4.08
C LEU A 121 -11.03 4.73 -3.47
N GLU A 122 -11.71 4.15 -2.48
CA GLU A 122 -12.84 4.81 -1.85
C GLU A 122 -12.46 5.55 -0.57
N MET A 123 -11.35 5.13 0.07
CA MET A 123 -10.88 5.80 1.29
C MET A 123 -10.14 7.07 0.93
N GLN A 124 -10.56 8.19 1.51
CA GLN A 124 -9.92 9.48 1.26
C GLN A 124 -8.44 9.47 1.61
N ALA A 125 -8.07 8.80 2.70
CA ALA A 125 -6.68 8.70 3.11
C ALA A 125 -5.83 7.98 2.06
N ASP A 126 -6.38 6.92 1.44
CA ASP A 126 -5.69 6.19 0.39
C ASP A 126 -5.54 7.02 -0.88
N ARG A 127 -6.55 7.80 -1.21
CA ARG A 127 -6.47 8.72 -2.35
C ARG A 127 -5.41 9.79 -2.15
N THR A 128 -5.32 10.33 -0.95
CA THR A 128 -4.29 11.31 -0.62
C THR A 128 -2.90 10.72 -0.73
N ALA A 129 -2.71 9.51 -0.21
CA ALA A 129 -1.44 8.81 -0.32
C ALA A 129 -1.07 8.53 -1.77
N MET A 130 -2.03 8.08 -2.58
CA MET A 130 -1.82 7.80 -4.00
C MET A 130 -1.40 9.06 -4.75
N MET A 131 -2.07 10.18 -4.49
CA MET A 131 -1.70 11.47 -5.12
C MET A 131 -0.28 11.87 -4.76
N ARG A 132 0.08 11.69 -3.51
CA ARG A 132 1.42 12.03 -3.04
C ARG A 132 2.47 11.15 -3.69
N LEU A 133 2.22 9.84 -3.77
CA LEU A 133 3.12 8.92 -4.46
C LEU A 133 3.27 9.30 -5.93
N HIS A 134 2.15 9.55 -6.61
CA HIS A 134 2.16 9.90 -8.03
C HIS A 134 2.98 11.17 -8.28
N ALA A 135 2.83 12.17 -7.42
CA ALA A 135 3.61 13.40 -7.51
C ALA A 135 5.11 13.14 -7.33
N LEU A 136 5.48 12.29 -6.38
CA LEU A 136 6.88 11.99 -6.11
C LEU A 136 7.54 11.26 -7.27
N ILE A 137 6.88 10.25 -7.84
CA ILE A 137 7.47 9.47 -8.93
C ILE A 137 7.39 10.17 -10.28
N SER A 138 6.46 11.12 -10.45
CA SER A 138 6.34 11.88 -11.70
C SER A 138 7.27 13.08 -11.75
N ALA A 139 7.80 13.52 -10.60
CA ALA A 139 8.72 14.64 -10.54
C ALA A 139 10.17 14.25 -10.83
N ALA A 140 10.45 12.97 -10.93
CA ALA A 140 11.81 12.45 -11.14
C ALA A 140 12.24 12.54 -12.61
#